data_2c1a8ebb0276cf750f1716c2b770ba70
#
_entry.id   2c1a8ebb0276cf750f1716c2b770ba70
#
_cell.length_a   1.000
_cell.length_b   1.000
_cell.length_c   1.000
_cell.angle_alpha   90.00
_cell.angle_beta   90.00
_cell.angle_gamma   90.00
#
_symmetry.space_group_name_H-M   'P 1'
#
loop_
_entity.id
_entity.type
_entity.pdbx_description
1 polymer ?
#
loop_
_entity_poly.entity_id
_entity_poly.type
_entity_poly.pdbx_seq_one_letter_code
_entity_poly.pdbx_strand_id
1 'polypeptide(L)'
;AFGTGTHPTTRMCLRWTAQQGAQGQRVLDYGCGSGILAIGAAKHGAREIDAVDIDPAAVEATRLNAAANHAQLNAGLPDRALGEYDLVLANILATPLKVLAPLLCAHVKAGGHLVLAGILARQADELIEAYAPWVQLSVSDEEDGWILMTATRA
;
A
#
# COMPACT_ATOMS: atom_id res chain seq x y z
N ALA A 1 -6.10 -2.24 14.10
CA ALA A 1 -6.74 -2.21 12.82
C ALA A 1 -6.51 -0.88 12.11
N PHE A 2 -5.84 -0.96 10.99
CA PHE A 2 -5.50 0.25 10.21
C PHE A 2 -6.56 0.58 9.15
N GLY A 3 -7.60 -0.21 9.02
CA GLY A 3 -8.56 -0.13 7.91
C GLY A 3 -9.60 0.97 7.99
N THR A 4 -9.49 1.90 8.93
CA THR A 4 -10.41 3.03 9.05
C THR A 4 -9.73 4.31 8.61
N GLY A 5 -10.47 5.22 7.98
CA GLY A 5 -9.94 6.50 7.54
C GLY A 5 -9.46 7.41 8.67
N THR A 6 -9.69 7.03 9.94
CA THR A 6 -9.31 7.81 11.12
C THR A 6 -7.93 7.47 11.67
N HIS A 7 -7.36 6.30 11.31
CA HIS A 7 -6.04 5.93 11.80
C HIS A 7 -4.95 6.75 11.08
N PRO A 8 -3.91 7.23 11.81
CA PRO A 8 -2.83 8.01 11.21
C PRO A 8 -2.18 7.35 9.99
N THR A 9 -1.93 6.04 10.05
CA THR A 9 -1.29 5.30 8.96
C THR A 9 -2.14 5.35 7.69
N THR A 10 -3.45 5.19 7.82
CA THR A 10 -4.38 5.26 6.71
C THR A 10 -4.44 6.67 6.14
N ARG A 11 -4.53 7.70 7.00
CA ARG A 11 -4.56 9.09 6.57
C ARG A 11 -3.31 9.46 5.76
N MET A 12 -2.12 9.03 6.22
CA MET A 12 -0.87 9.32 5.52
C MET A 12 -0.85 8.69 4.12
N CYS A 13 -1.29 7.44 3.98
CA CYS A 13 -1.36 6.77 2.69
C CYS A 13 -2.34 7.48 1.75
N LEU A 14 -3.52 7.83 2.25
CA LEU A 14 -4.53 8.53 1.45
C LEU A 14 -4.03 9.92 1.02
N ARG A 15 -3.37 10.65 1.93
CA ARG A 15 -2.79 11.96 1.64
C ARG A 15 -1.72 11.85 0.55
N TRP A 16 -0.83 10.86 0.66
CA TRP A 16 0.20 10.63 -0.34
C TRP A 16 -0.42 10.35 -1.71
N THR A 17 -1.41 9.46 -1.77
CA THR A 17 -2.11 9.13 -3.01
C THR A 17 -2.78 10.36 -3.63
N ALA A 18 -3.40 11.18 -2.81
CA ALA A 18 -4.03 12.42 -3.27
C ALA A 18 -3.02 13.42 -3.83
N GLN A 19 -1.86 13.56 -3.17
CA GLN A 19 -0.85 14.53 -3.56
C GLN A 19 -0.04 14.09 -4.78
N GLN A 20 0.38 12.83 -4.82
CA GLN A 20 1.17 12.29 -5.92
C GLN A 20 0.32 11.88 -7.12
N GLY A 21 -0.93 11.51 -6.85
CA GLY A 21 -1.86 11.07 -7.87
C GLY A 21 -1.69 9.60 -8.22
N ALA A 22 -2.80 8.99 -8.64
CA ALA A 22 -2.83 7.61 -9.12
C ALA A 22 -3.41 7.54 -10.54
N GLN A 23 -3.62 8.69 -11.18
CA GLN A 23 -4.26 8.80 -12.48
C GLN A 23 -3.56 7.92 -13.53
N GLY A 24 -4.33 6.98 -14.10
CA GLY A 24 -3.83 6.10 -15.15
C GLY A 24 -2.87 5.02 -14.68
N GLN A 25 -2.67 4.86 -13.39
CA GLN A 25 -1.69 3.92 -12.83
C GLN A 25 -2.30 2.56 -12.53
N ARG A 26 -1.44 1.55 -12.57
CA ARG A 26 -1.73 0.20 -12.09
C ARG A 26 -1.25 0.12 -10.64
N VAL A 27 -2.18 -0.18 -9.72
CA VAL A 27 -1.95 -0.08 -8.27
C VAL A 27 -2.16 -1.43 -7.59
N LEU A 28 -1.26 -1.77 -6.67
CA LEU A 28 -1.39 -2.91 -5.78
C LEU A 28 -1.56 -2.41 -4.35
N ASP A 29 -2.62 -2.86 -3.68
CA ASP A 29 -2.82 -2.67 -2.24
C ASP A 29 -2.61 -4.03 -1.56
N TYR A 30 -1.43 -4.22 -0.97
CA TYR A 30 -1.04 -5.49 -0.37
C TYR A 30 -1.36 -5.48 1.14
N GLY A 31 -2.21 -6.41 1.58
CA GLY A 31 -2.77 -6.40 2.92
C GLY A 31 -3.94 -5.41 3.01
N CYS A 32 -4.86 -5.50 2.06
CA CYS A 32 -5.86 -4.46 1.81
C CYS A 32 -6.87 -4.25 2.95
N GLY A 33 -7.09 -5.23 3.82
CA GLY A 33 -8.02 -5.09 4.94
C GLY A 33 -9.43 -4.71 4.48
N SER A 34 -9.87 -3.51 4.84
CA SER A 34 -11.18 -2.99 4.43
C SER A 34 -11.23 -2.51 2.97
N GLY A 35 -10.07 -2.36 2.32
CA GLY A 35 -9.97 -1.86 0.96
C GLY A 35 -9.91 -0.35 0.83
N ILE A 36 -9.78 0.37 1.94
CA ILE A 36 -9.84 1.84 1.93
C ILE A 36 -8.76 2.49 1.06
N LEU A 37 -7.53 1.95 1.04
CA LEU A 37 -6.45 2.50 0.21
C LEU A 37 -6.71 2.23 -1.27
N ALA A 38 -7.14 1.02 -1.61
CA ALA A 38 -7.49 0.66 -2.98
C ALA A 38 -8.64 1.53 -3.50
N ILE A 39 -9.66 1.73 -2.68
CA ILE A 39 -10.80 2.59 -3.01
C ILE A 39 -10.31 4.03 -3.21
N GLY A 40 -9.42 4.52 -2.35
CA GLY A 40 -8.80 5.84 -2.50
C GLY A 40 -8.07 5.99 -3.84
N ALA A 41 -7.29 4.97 -4.23
CA ALA A 41 -6.62 4.98 -5.53
C ALA A 41 -7.62 5.03 -6.69
N ALA A 42 -8.73 4.29 -6.59
CA ALA A 42 -9.80 4.33 -7.60
C ALA A 42 -10.39 5.74 -7.73
N LYS A 43 -10.62 6.41 -6.60
CA LYS A 43 -11.18 7.77 -6.59
C LYS A 43 -10.20 8.79 -7.18
N HIS A 44 -8.91 8.49 -7.21
CA HIS A 44 -7.89 9.34 -7.82
C HIS A 44 -7.51 8.88 -9.24
N GLY A 45 -8.34 8.06 -9.89
CA GLY A 45 -8.23 7.76 -11.31
C GLY A 45 -7.30 6.63 -11.68
N ALA A 46 -6.95 5.73 -10.75
CA ALA A 46 -6.14 4.56 -11.08
C ALA A 46 -6.80 3.73 -12.19
N ARG A 47 -5.97 3.24 -13.13
CA ARG A 47 -6.43 2.49 -14.30
C ARG A 47 -6.84 1.06 -13.93
N GLU A 48 -6.05 0.41 -13.09
CA GLU A 48 -6.27 -0.97 -12.65
C GLU A 48 -5.79 -1.11 -11.23
N ILE A 49 -6.58 -1.77 -10.38
CA ILE A 49 -6.23 -1.92 -8.97
C ILE A 49 -6.43 -3.37 -8.57
N ASP A 50 -5.38 -3.97 -8.02
CA ASP A 50 -5.46 -5.27 -7.35
C ASP A 50 -5.31 -5.03 -5.84
N ALA A 51 -6.28 -5.50 -5.08
CA ALA A 51 -6.29 -5.41 -3.63
C ALA A 51 -6.26 -6.84 -3.08
N VAL A 52 -5.21 -7.18 -2.34
CA VAL A 52 -5.01 -8.55 -1.88
C VAL A 52 -4.81 -8.63 -0.37
N ASP A 53 -5.26 -9.73 0.22
CA ASP A 53 -5.10 -10.01 1.63
C ASP A 53 -5.08 -11.53 1.86
N ILE A 54 -4.31 -11.96 2.86
CA ILE A 54 -4.27 -13.38 3.22
C ILE A 54 -5.56 -13.85 3.91
N ASP A 55 -6.35 -12.91 4.43
CA ASP A 55 -7.61 -13.18 5.12
C ASP A 55 -8.78 -13.09 4.15
N PRO A 56 -9.50 -14.21 3.88
CA PRO A 56 -10.67 -14.18 3.00
C PRO A 56 -11.76 -13.22 3.49
N ALA A 57 -11.88 -12.98 4.79
CA ALA A 57 -12.84 -12.02 5.32
C ALA A 57 -12.48 -10.60 4.91
N ALA A 58 -11.19 -10.26 4.87
CA ALA A 58 -10.72 -8.95 4.39
C ALA A 58 -11.00 -8.79 2.89
N VAL A 59 -10.79 -9.84 2.11
CA VAL A 59 -11.09 -9.83 0.67
C VAL A 59 -12.59 -9.52 0.45
N GLU A 60 -13.46 -10.17 1.19
CA GLU A 60 -14.90 -9.94 1.08
C GLU A 60 -15.27 -8.53 1.54
N ALA A 61 -14.69 -8.04 2.64
CA ALA A 61 -14.91 -6.68 3.11
C ALA A 61 -14.51 -5.65 2.04
N THR A 62 -13.37 -5.88 1.38
CA THR A 62 -12.91 -5.01 0.29
C THR A 62 -13.92 -5.00 -0.87
N ARG A 63 -14.43 -6.16 -1.27
CA ARG A 63 -15.44 -6.24 -2.34
C ARG A 63 -16.70 -5.46 -2.00
N LEU A 64 -17.21 -5.64 -0.78
CA LEU A 64 -18.42 -4.96 -0.33
C LEU A 64 -18.22 -3.44 -0.25
N ASN A 65 -17.10 -3.01 0.30
CA ASN A 65 -16.79 -1.58 0.41
C ASN A 65 -16.55 -0.93 -0.95
N ALA A 66 -15.90 -1.63 -1.87
CA ALA A 66 -15.71 -1.14 -3.24
C ALA A 66 -17.05 -0.95 -3.93
N ALA A 67 -17.95 -1.92 -3.82
CA ALA A 67 -19.30 -1.83 -4.41
C ALA A 67 -20.08 -0.67 -3.81
N ALA A 68 -20.02 -0.50 -2.49
CA ALA A 68 -20.73 0.59 -1.79
C ALA A 68 -20.22 1.97 -2.21
N ASN A 69 -18.95 2.07 -2.63
CA ASN A 69 -18.32 3.32 -3.05
C ASN A 69 -18.24 3.48 -4.57
N HIS A 70 -18.84 2.60 -5.32
CA HIS A 70 -18.79 2.59 -6.79
C HIS A 70 -17.35 2.57 -7.33
N ALA A 71 -16.44 1.90 -6.62
CA ALA A 71 -15.06 1.76 -7.02
C ALA A 71 -14.86 0.43 -7.75
N GLN A 72 -14.19 0.48 -8.90
CA GLN A 72 -13.85 -0.73 -9.65
C GLN A 72 -12.45 -1.19 -9.29
N LEU A 73 -12.33 -2.38 -8.73
CA LEU A 73 -11.04 -2.99 -8.39
C LEU A 73 -11.20 -4.51 -8.33
N ASN A 74 -10.06 -5.18 -8.33
CA ASN A 74 -10.01 -6.63 -8.20
C ASN A 74 -9.54 -6.98 -6.80
N ALA A 75 -10.35 -7.70 -6.04
CA ALA A 75 -9.97 -8.16 -4.70
C ALA A 75 -9.73 -9.66 -4.72
N GLY A 76 -8.72 -10.12 -3.99
CA GLY A 76 -8.41 -11.54 -3.92
C GLY A 76 -7.32 -11.87 -2.90
N LEU A 77 -6.95 -13.15 -2.87
CA LEU A 77 -5.82 -13.63 -2.07
C LEU A 77 -4.51 -13.15 -2.72
N PRO A 78 -3.35 -13.26 -2.02
CA PRO A 78 -2.10 -12.70 -2.52
C PRO A 78 -1.67 -13.17 -3.91
N ASP A 79 -2.06 -14.37 -4.33
CA ASP A 79 -1.73 -14.90 -5.66
C ASP A 79 -2.41 -14.12 -6.81
N ARG A 80 -3.39 -13.27 -6.50
CA ARG A 80 -3.99 -12.38 -7.48
C ARG A 80 -3.04 -11.24 -7.88
N ALA A 81 -2.06 -10.90 -7.05
CA ALA A 81 -1.06 -9.89 -7.40
C ALA A 81 -0.13 -10.47 -8.45
N LEU A 82 -0.14 -9.91 -9.65
CA LEU A 82 0.61 -10.42 -10.79
C LEU A 82 1.43 -9.32 -11.45
N GLY A 83 2.70 -9.63 -11.71
CA GLY A 83 3.58 -8.73 -12.46
C GLY A 83 3.95 -7.48 -11.67
N GLU A 84 4.13 -6.39 -12.39
CA GLU A 84 4.62 -5.13 -11.84
C GLU A 84 3.55 -4.06 -11.86
N TYR A 85 3.64 -3.15 -10.89
CA TYR A 85 2.67 -2.07 -10.69
C TYR A 85 3.39 -0.73 -10.66
N ASP A 86 2.70 0.32 -11.06
CA ASP A 86 3.19 1.71 -10.93
C ASP A 86 3.29 2.13 -9.47
N LEU A 87 2.37 1.64 -8.64
CA LEU A 87 2.28 1.98 -7.22
C LEU A 87 1.96 0.73 -6.41
N VAL A 88 2.76 0.45 -5.40
CA VAL A 88 2.53 -0.61 -4.42
C VAL A 88 2.34 0.03 -3.06
N LEU A 89 1.16 -0.17 -2.48
CA LEU A 89 0.80 0.31 -1.13
C LEU A 89 0.76 -0.89 -0.19
N ALA A 90 1.34 -0.76 0.98
CA ALA A 90 1.23 -1.77 2.04
C ALA A 90 1.15 -1.07 3.40
N ASN A 91 -0.01 -1.15 4.03
CA ASN A 91 -0.26 -0.60 5.35
C ASN A 91 -0.44 -1.74 6.35
N ILE A 92 0.69 -2.32 6.76
CA ILE A 92 0.74 -3.44 7.71
C ILE A 92 1.89 -3.20 8.69
N LEU A 93 2.04 -4.06 9.69
CA LEU A 93 3.06 -3.86 10.74
C LEU A 93 4.48 -4.07 10.19
N ALA A 94 5.46 -3.48 10.89
CA ALA A 94 6.86 -3.46 10.47
C ALA A 94 7.47 -4.86 10.27
N THR A 95 7.20 -5.79 11.17
CA THR A 95 7.76 -7.14 11.08
C THR A 95 7.33 -7.87 9.81
N PRO A 96 6.04 -7.96 9.47
CA PRO A 96 5.63 -8.50 8.17
C PRO A 96 6.22 -7.72 6.99
N LEU A 97 6.31 -6.39 7.08
CA LEU A 97 6.89 -5.59 5.98
C LEU A 97 8.33 -5.98 5.71
N LYS A 98 9.14 -6.25 6.75
CA LYS A 98 10.52 -6.70 6.57
C LYS A 98 10.59 -8.05 5.87
N VAL A 99 9.73 -8.98 6.26
CA VAL A 99 9.66 -10.32 5.65
C VAL A 99 9.26 -10.22 4.17
N LEU A 100 8.35 -9.33 3.83
CA LEU A 100 7.79 -9.18 2.49
C LEU A 100 8.64 -8.30 1.56
N ALA A 101 9.78 -7.79 2.02
CA ALA A 101 10.59 -6.88 1.22
C ALA A 101 10.90 -7.39 -0.20
N PRO A 102 11.39 -8.63 -0.38
CA PRO A 102 11.67 -9.13 -1.73
C PRO A 102 10.42 -9.18 -2.61
N LEU A 103 9.31 -9.65 -2.03
CA LEU A 103 8.06 -9.81 -2.77
C LEU A 103 7.47 -8.46 -3.19
N LEU A 104 7.39 -7.52 -2.26
CA LEU A 104 6.82 -6.20 -2.54
C LEU A 104 7.66 -5.45 -3.57
N CYS A 105 9.00 -5.49 -3.43
CA CYS A 105 9.88 -4.82 -4.38
C CYS A 105 9.81 -5.43 -5.77
N ALA A 106 9.59 -6.75 -5.86
CA ALA A 106 9.41 -7.42 -7.15
C ALA A 106 8.16 -6.94 -7.90
N HIS A 107 7.16 -6.44 -7.17
CA HIS A 107 5.94 -5.90 -7.76
C HIS A 107 6.03 -4.42 -8.17
N VAL A 108 7.10 -3.73 -7.80
CA VAL A 108 7.28 -2.32 -8.17
C VAL A 108 8.03 -2.26 -9.49
N LYS A 109 7.42 -1.68 -10.53
CA LYS A 109 8.11 -1.54 -11.81
C LYS A 109 9.22 -0.48 -11.73
N ALA A 110 10.14 -0.49 -12.69
CA ALA A 110 11.16 0.56 -12.80
C ALA A 110 10.47 1.93 -12.93
N GLY A 111 10.87 2.90 -12.10
CA GLY A 111 10.23 4.21 -12.01
C GLY A 111 8.96 4.23 -11.17
N GLY A 112 8.48 3.08 -10.71
CA GLY A 112 7.31 2.99 -9.84
C GLY A 112 7.61 3.34 -8.40
N HIS A 113 6.55 3.48 -7.60
CA HIS A 113 6.63 3.90 -6.21
C HIS A 113 6.18 2.79 -5.26
N LEU A 114 6.89 2.71 -4.14
CA LEU A 114 6.54 1.86 -3.01
C LEU A 114 6.17 2.76 -1.84
N VAL A 115 5.02 2.51 -1.22
CA VAL A 115 4.51 3.30 -0.08
C VAL A 115 4.16 2.33 1.05
N LEU A 116 4.88 2.47 2.17
CA LEU A 116 4.74 1.61 3.33
C LEU A 116 4.27 2.41 4.54
N ALA A 117 3.31 1.88 5.27
CA ALA A 117 2.81 2.45 6.52
C ALA A 117 2.53 1.33 7.53
N GLY A 118 2.14 1.69 8.75
CA GLY A 118 2.03 0.74 9.85
C GLY A 118 3.34 0.61 10.61
N ILE A 119 4.21 1.62 10.48
CA ILE A 119 5.58 1.65 11.01
C ILE A 119 5.67 2.74 12.06
N LEU A 120 6.23 2.41 13.22
CA LEU A 120 6.53 3.43 14.24
C LEU A 120 7.85 4.13 13.91
N ALA A 121 7.97 5.39 14.30
CA ALA A 121 9.17 6.19 14.02
C ALA A 121 10.48 5.50 14.42
N ARG A 122 10.49 4.79 15.56
CA ARG A 122 11.67 4.06 16.04
C ARG A 122 12.05 2.86 15.18
N GLN A 123 11.20 2.45 14.26
CA GLN A 123 11.42 1.29 13.39
C GLN A 123 11.98 1.67 12.02
N ALA A 124 12.18 2.96 11.75
CA ALA A 124 12.59 3.45 10.43
C ALA A 124 13.87 2.77 9.92
N ASP A 125 14.92 2.72 10.76
CA ASP A 125 16.21 2.18 10.34
C ASP A 125 16.16 0.71 9.99
N GLU A 126 15.36 -0.09 10.72
CA GLU A 126 15.22 -1.51 10.40
C GLU A 126 14.51 -1.73 9.06
N LEU A 127 13.56 -0.86 8.70
CA LEU A 127 12.90 -0.94 7.40
C LEU A 127 13.85 -0.51 6.27
N ILE A 128 14.60 0.56 6.47
CA ILE A 128 15.60 1.03 5.50
C ILE A 128 16.58 -0.11 5.19
N GLU A 129 17.10 -0.77 6.23
CA GLU A 129 18.04 -1.87 6.08
C GLU A 129 17.42 -3.06 5.35
N ALA A 130 16.20 -3.45 5.73
CA ALA A 130 15.52 -4.59 5.12
C ALA A 130 15.24 -4.41 3.63
N TYR A 131 14.99 -3.17 3.19
CA TYR A 131 14.66 -2.86 1.82
C TYR A 131 15.86 -2.41 0.98
N ALA A 132 17.01 -2.15 1.62
CA ALA A 132 18.21 -1.62 0.95
C ALA A 132 18.66 -2.40 -0.29
N PRO A 133 18.55 -3.75 -0.37
CA PRO A 133 18.95 -4.47 -1.58
C PRO A 133 18.18 -4.08 -2.83
N TRP A 134 16.99 -3.51 -2.69
CA TRP A 134 16.10 -3.22 -3.82
C TRP A 134 15.80 -1.74 -4.01
N VAL A 135 15.55 -1.02 -2.92
CA VAL A 135 15.14 0.39 -2.97
C VAL A 135 15.72 1.15 -1.78
N GLN A 136 15.79 2.46 -1.92
CA GLN A 136 16.18 3.34 -0.82
C GLN A 136 14.94 3.96 -0.21
N LEU A 137 14.49 3.41 0.92
CA LEU A 137 13.36 3.94 1.66
C LEU A 137 13.75 5.22 2.41
N SER A 138 12.83 6.15 2.48
CA SER A 138 12.97 7.34 3.32
C SER A 138 11.63 7.67 3.97
N VAL A 139 11.69 8.38 5.09
CA VAL A 139 10.50 8.84 5.79
C VAL A 139 9.94 10.04 5.03
N SER A 140 8.69 9.93 4.60
CA SER A 140 8.02 10.98 3.81
C SER A 140 6.93 11.72 4.58
N ASP A 141 6.45 11.15 5.69
CA ASP A 141 5.41 11.76 6.50
C ASP A 141 5.45 11.16 7.90
N GLU A 142 4.90 11.88 8.87
CA GLU A 142 4.82 11.40 10.25
C GLU A 142 3.56 11.99 10.90
N GLU A 143 2.85 11.14 11.67
CA GLU A 143 1.66 11.55 12.39
C GLU A 143 1.49 10.68 13.62
N ASP A 144 1.42 11.29 14.79
CA ASP A 144 1.19 10.61 16.09
C ASP A 144 2.16 9.46 16.34
N GLY A 145 3.43 9.63 15.96
CA GLY A 145 4.48 8.62 16.16
C GLY A 145 4.52 7.53 15.09
N TRP A 146 3.59 7.54 14.14
CA TRP A 146 3.59 6.66 12.98
C TRP A 146 4.23 7.36 11.80
N ILE A 147 4.94 6.61 10.96
CA ILE A 147 5.61 7.17 9.78
C ILE A 147 5.12 6.54 8.49
N LEU A 148 5.24 7.31 7.41
CA LEU A 148 5.07 6.83 6.04
C LEU A 148 6.45 6.74 5.44
N MET A 149 6.80 5.58 4.88
CA MET A 149 8.07 5.39 4.19
C MET A 149 7.81 5.16 2.71
N THR A 150 8.59 5.82 1.87
CA THR A 150 8.41 5.73 0.42
C THR A 150 9.73 5.52 -0.28
N ALA A 151 9.65 4.93 -1.47
CA ALA A 151 10.79 4.77 -2.36
C ALA A 151 10.31 4.79 -3.81
N THR A 152 11.22 5.21 -4.69
CA THR A 152 11.04 5.07 -6.13
C THR A 152 12.04 4.02 -6.60
N ARG A 153 11.57 3.03 -7.35
CA ARG A 153 12.47 2.01 -7.88
C ARG A 153 13.23 2.55 -9.11
N ALA A 154 14.54 2.38 -9.06
CA ALA A 154 15.39 2.81 -10.17
C ALA A 154 15.14 2.03 -11.46
#